data_8ff6fe9a6a8b3ddf46ac72f43f6b52a8
#
_entry.id   8ff6fe9a6a8b3ddf46ac72f43f6b52a8
#
_cell.length_a   1.000
_cell.length_b   1.000
_cell.length_c   1.000
_cell.angle_alpha   90.00
_cell.angle_beta   90.00
_cell.angle_gamma   90.00
#
_symmetry.space_group_name_H-M   'P 1'
#
loop_
_entity.id
_entity.type
_entity.pdbx_description
1 polymer ?
#
loop_
_entity_poly.entity_id
_entity_poly.type
_entity_poly.pdbx_seq_one_letter_code
_entity_poly.pdbx_strand_id
1 'polypeptide(L)'
;MAIAMDSTRNDLYREKADYYYYSGDYLEAIAMMDKYISFDPEAYFGYYRRGFYKDNTQDIDGAIKDYTYCITLEPRYTYAYLGRGDMYMAKGNLDAAMKDYQTVVDQDTLVLEQGNCRQYAYQMLGLKDSAEAYMQRILDKYPTEGNYYDAACLMSRMGELQRSIEYLKVSFEKGYHEINHLERDDDLDGIRDMIEYKELVGKYKQILKEKNALNADDSTSEAELETTEIPFNKSGNMMMIECTINSLPLHFIFDTGASDVSISDVEANFMMKNGYLHPNDVVGKARYQTADGNISEGTVINLKHVNFGGLELTDVKASVVKSQKAPLLLGQSVFGRLGKIEIDNREKVVKVTHPKKQ
;
A
#
# COMPACT_ATOMS: atom_id res chain seq x y z
N MET A 1 -14.73 -30.67 0.12
CA MET A 1 -15.14 -29.56 -0.76
C MET A 1 -14.43 -28.33 -0.25
N ALA A 2 -13.20 -28.07 -0.73
CA ALA A 2 -12.41 -26.92 -0.33
C ALA A 2 -12.99 -25.68 -1.02
N ILE A 3 -13.56 -24.80 -0.24
CA ILE A 3 -13.95 -23.46 -0.70
C ILE A 3 -12.62 -22.77 -1.04
N ALA A 4 -12.39 -22.48 -2.30
CA ALA A 4 -11.30 -21.60 -2.70
C ALA A 4 -11.52 -20.28 -1.96
N MET A 5 -10.69 -20.00 -0.97
CA MET A 5 -10.72 -18.74 -0.22
C MET A 5 -10.37 -17.64 -1.21
N ASP A 6 -11.29 -16.72 -1.36
CA ASP A 6 -11.17 -15.57 -2.24
C ASP A 6 -10.18 -14.58 -1.59
N SER A 7 -8.89 -14.73 -1.94
CA SER A 7 -7.82 -13.87 -1.42
C SER A 7 -8.06 -12.38 -1.71
N THR A 8 -8.81 -12.05 -2.77
CA THR A 8 -9.19 -10.69 -3.11
C THR A 8 -10.07 -10.04 -2.04
N ARG A 9 -10.84 -10.83 -1.29
CA ARG A 9 -11.62 -10.34 -0.14
C ARG A 9 -10.74 -9.98 1.06
N ASN A 10 -9.68 -10.74 1.31
CA ASN A 10 -8.75 -10.47 2.40
C ASN A 10 -8.04 -9.12 2.21
N ASP A 11 -7.49 -8.89 1.01
CA ASP A 11 -6.81 -7.64 0.71
C ASP A 11 -7.73 -6.42 0.84
N LEU A 12 -8.98 -6.54 0.42
CA LEU A 12 -9.98 -5.46 0.60
C LEU A 12 -10.23 -5.10 2.06
N TYR A 13 -10.23 -6.08 2.98
CA TYR A 13 -10.39 -5.79 4.41
C TYR A 13 -9.16 -5.13 4.99
N ARG A 14 -7.96 -5.50 4.53
CA ARG A 14 -6.70 -4.83 4.91
C ARG A 14 -6.70 -3.37 4.44
N GLU A 15 -6.98 -3.12 3.16
CA GLU A 15 -7.02 -1.76 2.61
C GLU A 15 -8.07 -0.87 3.29
N LYS A 16 -9.25 -1.43 3.59
CA LYS A 16 -10.27 -0.72 4.36
C LYS A 16 -9.82 -0.42 5.78
N ALA A 17 -9.12 -1.35 6.43
CA ALA A 17 -8.58 -1.12 7.76
C ALA A 17 -7.52 -0.02 7.76
N ASP A 18 -6.64 0.01 6.76
CA ASP A 18 -5.66 1.07 6.59
C ASP A 18 -6.35 2.42 6.36
N TYR A 19 -7.38 2.48 5.51
CA TYR A 19 -8.17 3.69 5.30
C TYR A 19 -8.80 4.20 6.62
N TYR A 20 -9.44 3.32 7.40
CA TYR A 20 -10.03 3.70 8.68
C TYR A 20 -8.98 4.14 9.70
N TYR A 21 -7.82 3.48 9.74
CA TYR A 21 -6.70 3.88 10.59
C TYR A 21 -6.22 5.31 10.26
N TYR A 22 -5.96 5.60 8.99
CA TYR A 22 -5.54 6.95 8.56
C TYR A 22 -6.64 8.00 8.72
N SER A 23 -7.91 7.59 8.79
CA SER A 23 -9.05 8.47 9.14
C SER A 23 -9.20 8.68 10.64
N GLY A 24 -8.59 7.84 11.49
CA GLY A 24 -8.72 7.84 12.95
C GLY A 24 -9.88 7.02 13.48
N ASP A 25 -10.53 6.24 12.61
CA ASP A 25 -11.67 5.38 12.93
C ASP A 25 -11.17 3.99 13.36
N TYR A 26 -10.46 3.95 14.50
CA TYR A 26 -9.74 2.74 14.94
C TYR A 26 -10.64 1.54 15.23
N LEU A 27 -11.88 1.76 15.68
CA LEU A 27 -12.82 0.66 15.94
C LEU A 27 -13.27 -0.01 14.64
N GLU A 28 -13.49 0.76 13.59
CA GLU A 28 -13.80 0.26 12.26
C GLU A 28 -12.59 -0.48 11.66
N ALA A 29 -11.38 0.03 11.88
CA ALA A 29 -10.14 -0.66 11.47
C ALA A 29 -10.02 -2.03 12.17
N ILE A 30 -10.29 -2.12 13.47
CA ILE A 30 -10.34 -3.38 14.23
C ILE A 30 -11.38 -4.33 13.64
N ALA A 31 -12.60 -3.84 13.36
CA ALA A 31 -13.67 -4.66 12.79
C ALA A 31 -13.30 -5.20 11.38
N MET A 32 -12.53 -4.45 10.60
CA MET A 32 -12.02 -4.94 9.31
C MET A 32 -10.97 -6.05 9.51
N MET A 33 -10.09 -5.92 10.51
CA MET A 33 -9.11 -6.97 10.83
C MET A 33 -9.78 -8.23 11.43
N ASP A 34 -10.87 -8.10 12.16
CA ASP A 34 -11.67 -9.26 12.60
C ASP A 34 -12.19 -10.05 11.40
N LYS A 35 -12.66 -9.37 10.36
CA LYS A 35 -13.07 -10.02 9.12
C LYS A 35 -11.89 -10.67 8.38
N TYR A 36 -10.78 -9.93 8.25
CA TYR A 36 -9.54 -10.45 7.66
C TYR A 36 -9.13 -11.77 8.32
N ILE A 37 -9.03 -11.79 9.65
CA ILE A 37 -8.66 -12.97 10.44
C ILE A 37 -9.71 -14.09 10.31
N SER A 38 -11.00 -13.78 10.16
CA SER A 38 -12.04 -14.80 9.98
C SER A 38 -11.90 -15.57 8.67
N PHE A 39 -11.29 -14.98 7.64
CA PHE A 39 -11.00 -15.65 6.36
C PHE A 39 -9.69 -16.44 6.42
N ASP A 40 -8.69 -15.94 7.14
CA ASP A 40 -7.41 -16.62 7.32
C ASP A 40 -6.95 -16.52 8.79
N PRO A 41 -7.36 -17.49 9.62
CA PRO A 41 -6.98 -17.51 11.04
C PRO A 41 -5.50 -17.75 11.32
N GLU A 42 -4.72 -18.15 10.31
CA GLU A 42 -3.28 -18.37 10.43
C GLU A 42 -2.46 -17.17 9.89
N ALA A 43 -3.13 -16.14 9.36
CA ALA A 43 -2.46 -14.92 8.91
C ALA A 43 -1.95 -14.09 10.09
N TYR A 44 -0.70 -14.29 10.48
CA TYR A 44 -0.05 -13.57 11.59
C TYR A 44 -0.20 -12.04 11.47
N PHE A 45 -0.14 -11.51 10.24
CA PHE A 45 -0.24 -10.09 9.96
C PHE A 45 -1.58 -9.48 10.40
N GLY A 46 -2.69 -10.22 10.29
CA GLY A 46 -4.01 -9.77 10.75
C GLY A 46 -4.02 -9.51 12.27
N TYR A 47 -3.42 -10.40 13.05
CA TYR A 47 -3.31 -10.22 14.50
C TYR A 47 -2.38 -9.07 14.87
N TYR A 48 -1.23 -8.94 14.17
CA TYR A 48 -0.36 -7.78 14.36
C TYR A 48 -1.10 -6.46 14.12
N ARG A 49 -1.79 -6.32 12.99
CA ARG A 49 -2.52 -5.07 12.65
C ARG A 49 -3.66 -4.80 13.63
N ARG A 50 -4.40 -5.84 14.04
CA ARG A 50 -5.46 -5.66 15.04
C ARG A 50 -4.90 -5.25 16.40
N GLY A 51 -3.79 -5.82 16.83
CA GLY A 51 -3.08 -5.41 18.04
C GLY A 51 -2.64 -3.96 17.98
N PHE A 52 -2.08 -3.53 16.86
CA PHE A 52 -1.68 -2.15 16.62
C PHE A 52 -2.86 -1.16 16.66
N TYR A 53 -4.03 -1.53 16.10
CA TYR A 53 -5.21 -0.68 16.20
C TYR A 53 -5.82 -0.66 17.62
N LYS A 54 -5.72 -1.76 18.36
CA LYS A 54 -6.14 -1.82 19.78
C LYS A 54 -5.29 -0.94 20.68
N ASP A 55 -3.99 -0.84 20.40
CA ASP A 55 -3.11 0.10 21.08
C ASP A 55 -3.65 1.54 20.95
N ASN A 56 -3.99 1.97 19.75
CA ASN A 56 -4.59 3.28 19.50
C ASN A 56 -5.96 3.50 20.19
N THR A 57 -6.63 2.44 20.63
CA THR A 57 -7.86 2.53 21.43
C THR A 57 -7.62 2.32 22.92
N GLN A 58 -6.36 2.22 23.35
CA GLN A 58 -5.95 1.93 24.73
C GLN A 58 -6.42 0.56 25.25
N ASP A 59 -6.79 -0.38 24.37
CA ASP A 59 -7.03 -1.78 24.71
C ASP A 59 -5.70 -2.54 24.83
N ILE A 60 -4.91 -2.18 25.86
CA ILE A 60 -3.56 -2.71 26.08
C ILE A 60 -3.55 -4.23 26.20
N ASP A 61 -4.51 -4.81 26.95
CA ASP A 61 -4.57 -6.26 27.14
C ASP A 61 -4.96 -7.00 25.86
N GLY A 62 -5.89 -6.43 25.09
CA GLY A 62 -6.25 -6.94 23.77
C GLY A 62 -5.10 -6.87 22.77
N ALA A 63 -4.31 -5.79 22.79
CA ALA A 63 -3.12 -5.64 21.97
C ALA A 63 -2.05 -6.67 22.32
N ILE A 64 -1.70 -6.85 23.62
CA ILE A 64 -0.75 -7.89 24.08
C ILE A 64 -1.18 -9.28 23.61
N LYS A 65 -2.47 -9.60 23.72
CA LYS A 65 -3.00 -10.89 23.29
C LYS A 65 -2.80 -11.10 21.80
N ASP A 66 -3.12 -10.11 20.97
CA ASP A 66 -2.99 -10.21 19.53
C ASP A 66 -1.52 -10.28 19.09
N TYR A 67 -0.64 -9.44 19.63
CA TYR A 67 0.79 -9.53 19.38
C TYR A 67 1.38 -10.89 19.80
N THR A 68 0.95 -11.43 20.95
CA THR A 68 1.40 -12.74 21.41
C THR A 68 0.97 -13.83 20.45
N TYR A 69 -0.25 -13.78 19.94
CA TYR A 69 -0.72 -14.76 18.96
C TYR A 69 0.01 -14.61 17.62
N CYS A 70 0.23 -13.37 17.16
CA CYS A 70 1.08 -13.09 15.99
C CYS A 70 2.47 -13.75 16.13
N ILE A 71 3.13 -13.61 17.28
CA ILE A 71 4.44 -14.22 17.57
C ILE A 71 4.36 -15.75 17.56
N THR A 72 3.26 -16.37 17.98
CA THR A 72 3.12 -17.84 17.90
C THR A 72 3.02 -18.33 16.47
N LEU A 73 2.42 -17.55 15.57
CA LEU A 73 2.27 -17.87 14.16
C LEU A 73 3.58 -17.58 13.37
N GLU A 74 4.20 -16.43 13.64
CA GLU A 74 5.44 -16.01 12.99
C GLU A 74 6.47 -15.47 14.02
N PRO A 75 7.28 -16.34 14.61
CA PRO A 75 8.23 -15.95 15.66
C PRO A 75 9.33 -14.98 15.19
N ARG A 76 9.48 -14.78 13.90
CA ARG A 76 10.48 -13.86 13.34
C ARG A 76 9.93 -12.49 13.02
N TYR A 77 8.64 -12.24 13.25
CA TYR A 77 8.02 -10.96 12.97
C TYR A 77 8.29 -9.95 14.08
N THR A 78 9.38 -9.21 13.94
CA THR A 78 9.95 -8.32 14.98
C THR A 78 9.02 -7.19 15.41
N TYR A 79 8.16 -6.68 14.52
CA TYR A 79 7.19 -5.66 14.86
C TYR A 79 6.21 -6.09 15.95
N ALA A 80 5.85 -7.38 16.02
CA ALA A 80 4.96 -7.86 17.05
C ALA A 80 5.63 -7.87 18.44
N TYR A 81 6.95 -8.14 18.50
CA TYR A 81 7.71 -8.01 19.75
C TYR A 81 7.85 -6.53 20.15
N LEU A 82 8.16 -5.63 19.20
CA LEU A 82 8.24 -4.20 19.51
C LEU A 82 6.92 -3.70 20.09
N GLY A 83 5.79 -3.89 19.37
CA GLY A 83 4.49 -3.45 19.85
C GLY A 83 4.07 -4.09 21.18
N ARG A 84 4.36 -5.38 21.40
CA ARG A 84 4.10 -6.01 22.69
C ARG A 84 4.97 -5.45 23.81
N GLY A 85 6.22 -5.14 23.52
CA GLY A 85 7.14 -4.46 24.42
C GLY A 85 6.61 -3.09 24.85
N ASP A 86 6.11 -2.30 23.91
CA ASP A 86 5.50 -1.00 24.19
C ASP A 86 4.25 -1.15 25.10
N MET A 87 3.43 -2.17 24.84
CA MET A 87 2.28 -2.47 25.72
C MET A 87 2.71 -2.92 27.13
N TYR A 88 3.79 -3.68 27.26
CA TYR A 88 4.35 -4.02 28.56
C TYR A 88 4.91 -2.79 29.28
N MET A 89 5.55 -1.86 28.54
CA MET A 89 5.97 -0.56 29.11
C MET A 89 4.79 0.22 29.66
N ALA A 90 3.71 0.34 28.89
CA ALA A 90 2.48 1.03 29.30
C ALA A 90 1.85 0.39 30.57
N LYS A 91 2.01 -0.92 30.75
CA LYS A 91 1.58 -1.63 31.98
C LYS A 91 2.58 -1.55 33.13
N GLY A 92 3.75 -0.97 32.95
CA GLY A 92 4.83 -0.93 33.93
C GLY A 92 5.58 -2.26 34.09
N ASN A 93 5.40 -3.22 33.19
CA ASN A 93 6.13 -4.49 33.17
C ASN A 93 7.45 -4.35 32.40
N LEU A 94 8.41 -3.68 33.03
CA LEU A 94 9.68 -3.33 32.41
C LEU A 94 10.50 -4.57 31.99
N ASP A 95 10.51 -5.63 32.80
CA ASP A 95 11.30 -6.84 32.50
C ASP A 95 10.79 -7.52 31.22
N ALA A 96 9.47 -7.63 31.06
CA ALA A 96 8.88 -8.21 29.86
C ALA A 96 9.14 -7.32 28.63
N ALA A 97 9.01 -6.00 28.78
CA ALA A 97 9.30 -5.05 27.72
C ALA A 97 10.75 -5.14 27.23
N MET A 98 11.71 -5.07 28.16
CA MET A 98 13.15 -5.16 27.82
C MET A 98 13.51 -6.47 27.14
N LYS A 99 12.88 -7.58 27.55
CA LYS A 99 13.06 -8.88 26.90
C LYS A 99 12.58 -8.88 25.45
N ASP A 100 11.41 -8.28 25.19
CA ASP A 100 10.87 -8.18 23.83
C ASP A 100 11.74 -7.28 22.95
N TYR A 101 12.17 -6.12 23.44
CA TYR A 101 13.10 -5.25 22.70
C TYR A 101 14.46 -5.92 22.43
N GLN A 102 14.99 -6.66 23.40
CA GLN A 102 16.22 -7.42 23.18
C GLN A 102 16.01 -8.50 22.10
N THR A 103 14.85 -9.16 22.08
CA THR A 103 14.51 -10.12 21.03
C THR A 103 14.51 -9.48 19.64
N VAL A 104 13.99 -8.24 19.51
CA VAL A 104 14.04 -7.49 18.25
C VAL A 104 15.48 -7.22 17.80
N VAL A 105 16.36 -6.85 18.75
CA VAL A 105 17.77 -6.58 18.46
C VAL A 105 18.53 -7.86 18.08
N ASP A 106 18.25 -8.97 18.75
CA ASP A 106 18.97 -10.23 18.57
C ASP A 106 18.53 -11.00 17.31
N GLN A 107 17.30 -10.79 16.84
CA GLN A 107 16.84 -11.42 15.61
C GLN A 107 17.61 -10.84 14.42
N ASP A 108 18.32 -11.69 13.69
CA ASP A 108 19.02 -11.33 12.46
C ASP A 108 18.00 -11.09 11.34
N THR A 109 17.57 -9.84 11.23
CA THR A 109 16.71 -9.40 10.15
C THR A 109 17.56 -8.78 9.06
N LEU A 110 18.35 -9.60 8.35
CA LEU A 110 19.07 -9.16 7.15
C LEU A 110 18.13 -8.70 6.01
N VAL A 111 16.84 -8.93 6.17
CA VAL A 111 15.82 -8.53 5.19
C VAL A 111 15.34 -7.13 5.54
N LEU A 112 16.15 -6.12 5.25
CA LEU A 112 15.74 -4.70 5.24
C LEU A 112 14.54 -4.43 4.32
N GLU A 113 14.20 -5.36 3.45
CA GLU A 113 13.12 -5.27 2.47
C GLU A 113 11.72 -5.47 3.06
N GLN A 114 11.61 -6.03 4.26
CA GLN A 114 10.31 -6.33 4.91
C GLN A 114 9.91 -5.34 6.01
N GLY A 115 10.57 -4.18 6.05
CA GLY A 115 10.41 -3.23 7.13
C GLY A 115 11.28 -3.61 8.34
N ASN A 116 11.70 -2.62 9.10
CA ASN A 116 12.62 -2.83 10.19
C ASN A 116 12.30 -1.88 11.35
N CYS A 117 12.14 -2.45 12.52
CA CYS A 117 11.86 -1.71 13.75
C CYS A 117 13.02 -1.74 14.77
N ARG A 118 14.19 -2.28 14.39
CA ARG A 118 15.33 -2.45 15.29
C ARG A 118 15.86 -1.12 15.83
N GLN A 119 15.81 -0.04 15.07
CA GLN A 119 16.18 1.30 15.51
C GLN A 119 15.36 1.74 16.72
N TYR A 120 14.06 1.44 16.73
CA TYR A 120 13.19 1.73 17.87
C TYR A 120 13.51 0.85 19.08
N ALA A 121 13.78 -0.45 18.86
CA ALA A 121 14.21 -1.34 19.95
C ALA A 121 15.55 -0.89 20.57
N TYR A 122 16.53 -0.46 19.78
CA TYR A 122 17.75 0.14 20.29
C TYR A 122 17.47 1.39 21.13
N GLN A 123 16.58 2.26 20.64
CA GLN A 123 16.17 3.48 21.36
C GLN A 123 15.51 3.12 22.71
N MET A 124 14.61 2.14 22.74
CA MET A 124 13.93 1.69 23.96
C MET A 124 14.88 1.03 24.97
N LEU A 125 15.95 0.40 24.49
CA LEU A 125 17.04 -0.13 25.33
C LEU A 125 18.06 0.94 25.76
N GLY A 126 17.88 2.21 25.37
CA GLY A 126 18.80 3.31 25.68
C GLY A 126 20.07 3.33 24.83
N LEU A 127 20.16 2.51 23.79
CA LEU A 127 21.32 2.39 22.90
C LEU A 127 21.23 3.38 21.73
N LYS A 128 21.25 4.67 22.05
CA LYS A 128 21.01 5.75 21.09
C LYS A 128 21.92 5.71 19.86
N ASP A 129 23.23 5.54 20.05
CA ASP A 129 24.19 5.49 18.94
C ASP A 129 23.90 4.33 17.98
N SER A 130 23.47 3.18 18.52
CA SER A 130 23.07 2.03 17.72
C SER A 130 21.78 2.27 16.95
N ALA A 131 20.83 2.97 17.56
CA ALA A 131 19.57 3.35 16.92
C ALA A 131 19.83 4.27 15.72
N GLU A 132 20.65 5.31 15.91
CA GLU A 132 21.05 6.24 14.85
C GLU A 132 21.82 5.53 13.72
N ALA A 133 22.84 4.77 14.06
CA ALA A 133 23.64 4.06 13.06
C ALA A 133 22.78 3.09 12.23
N TYR A 134 21.80 2.45 12.88
CA TYR A 134 20.89 1.56 12.18
C TYR A 134 19.93 2.31 11.26
N MET A 135 19.35 3.43 11.73
CA MET A 135 18.49 4.29 10.91
C MET A 135 19.24 4.85 9.71
N GLN A 136 20.50 5.29 9.90
CA GLN A 136 21.33 5.77 8.80
C GLN A 136 21.53 4.70 7.72
N ARG A 137 21.78 3.43 8.11
CA ARG A 137 21.89 2.32 7.15
C ARG A 137 20.60 2.09 6.36
N ILE A 138 19.44 2.29 6.99
CA ILE A 138 18.15 2.24 6.28
C ILE A 138 18.07 3.35 5.25
N LEU A 139 18.38 4.59 5.65
CA LEU A 139 18.32 5.75 4.76
C LEU A 139 19.31 5.66 3.60
N ASP A 140 20.51 5.13 3.84
CA ASP A 140 21.53 4.94 2.80
C ASP A 140 21.06 3.95 1.72
N LYS A 141 20.33 2.93 2.13
CA LYS A 141 19.87 1.87 1.24
C LYS A 141 18.50 2.16 0.62
N TYR A 142 17.60 2.74 1.37
CA TYR A 142 16.21 2.99 1.00
C TYR A 142 15.79 4.42 1.41
N PRO A 143 16.22 5.46 0.68
CA PRO A 143 15.92 6.86 0.99
C PRO A 143 14.50 7.25 0.56
N THR A 144 13.47 6.53 1.06
CA THR A 144 12.06 6.79 0.78
C THR A 144 11.48 7.86 1.69
N GLU A 145 10.34 8.44 1.32
CA GLU A 145 9.60 9.40 2.15
C GLU A 145 9.21 8.81 3.51
N GLY A 146 8.78 7.54 3.54
CA GLY A 146 8.40 6.84 4.77
C GLY A 146 9.60 6.63 5.69
N ASN A 147 10.76 6.20 5.18
CA ASN A 147 11.95 6.01 5.99
C ASN A 147 12.51 7.33 6.56
N TYR A 148 12.35 8.45 5.86
CA TYR A 148 12.67 9.77 6.41
C TYR A 148 11.66 10.21 7.46
N TYR A 149 10.39 9.82 7.32
CA TYR A 149 9.38 10.01 8.36
C TYR A 149 9.72 9.21 9.62
N ASP A 150 10.07 7.92 9.48
CA ASP A 150 10.52 7.07 10.59
C ASP A 150 11.77 7.65 11.28
N ALA A 151 12.70 8.23 10.51
CA ALA A 151 13.86 8.90 11.08
C ALA A 151 13.46 10.15 11.89
N ALA A 152 12.47 10.92 11.43
CA ALA A 152 11.95 12.05 12.18
C ALA A 152 11.30 11.61 13.50
N CYS A 153 10.50 10.54 13.48
CA CYS A 153 9.89 9.94 14.67
C CYS A 153 10.96 9.47 15.67
N LEU A 154 11.97 8.72 15.19
CA LEU A 154 13.07 8.27 16.03
C LEU A 154 13.82 9.44 16.69
N MET A 155 14.16 10.48 15.94
CA MET A 155 14.85 11.66 16.47
C MET A 155 13.99 12.39 17.51
N SER A 156 12.68 12.54 17.27
CA SER A 156 11.75 13.15 18.22
C SER A 156 11.74 12.38 19.56
N ARG A 157 11.59 11.04 19.50
CA ARG A 157 11.63 10.16 20.68
C ARG A 157 12.96 10.20 21.43
N MET A 158 14.06 10.45 20.73
CA MET A 158 15.38 10.57 21.33
C MET A 158 15.67 11.96 21.93
N GLY A 159 14.79 12.94 21.69
CA GLY A 159 14.94 14.34 22.12
C GLY A 159 15.81 15.18 21.18
N GLU A 160 16.17 14.64 20.00
CA GLU A 160 16.95 15.33 18.97
C GLU A 160 16.02 16.16 18.05
N LEU A 161 15.32 17.13 18.68
CA LEU A 161 14.15 17.78 18.10
C LEU A 161 14.44 18.51 16.79
N GLN A 162 15.58 19.19 16.67
CA GLN A 162 15.93 19.89 15.45
C GLN A 162 16.19 18.93 14.27
N ARG A 163 16.87 17.82 14.54
CA ARG A 163 17.12 16.78 13.54
C ARG A 163 15.82 16.09 13.12
N SER A 164 14.87 15.96 14.05
CA SER A 164 13.54 15.45 13.72
C SER A 164 12.85 16.30 12.66
N ILE A 165 12.87 17.64 12.83
CA ILE A 165 12.30 18.59 11.85
C ILE A 165 13.03 18.52 10.51
N GLU A 166 14.37 18.39 10.52
CA GLU A 166 15.16 18.25 9.29
C GLU A 166 14.78 16.99 8.51
N TYR A 167 14.64 15.84 9.18
CA TYR A 167 14.19 14.60 8.54
C TYR A 167 12.75 14.68 8.05
N LEU A 168 11.85 15.30 8.83
CA LEU A 168 10.47 15.49 8.42
C LEU A 168 10.37 16.37 7.16
N LYS A 169 11.19 17.42 7.07
CA LYS A 169 11.27 18.24 5.86
C LYS A 169 11.70 17.42 4.64
N VAL A 170 12.72 16.56 4.77
CA VAL A 170 13.16 15.69 3.68
C VAL A 170 12.07 14.69 3.30
N SER A 171 11.35 14.13 4.28
CA SER A 171 10.21 13.24 4.05
C SER A 171 9.16 13.92 3.17
N PHE A 172 8.76 15.15 3.49
CA PHE A 172 7.85 15.93 2.68
C PHE A 172 8.39 16.22 1.26
N GLU A 173 9.65 16.61 1.14
CA GLU A 173 10.29 16.88 -0.15
C GLU A 173 10.29 15.62 -1.05
N LYS A 174 10.29 14.43 -0.45
CA LYS A 174 10.20 13.14 -1.13
C LYS A 174 8.76 12.69 -1.43
N GLY A 175 7.76 13.39 -0.92
CA GLY A 175 6.37 13.15 -1.27
C GLY A 175 5.49 12.58 -0.16
N TYR A 176 5.93 12.54 1.10
CA TYR A 176 5.07 12.14 2.22
C TYR A 176 3.84 13.06 2.29
N HIS A 177 2.65 12.46 2.39
CA HIS A 177 1.39 13.21 2.29
C HIS A 177 0.34 12.83 3.33
N GLU A 178 0.64 11.88 4.24
CA GLU A 178 -0.29 11.41 5.27
C GLU A 178 -0.36 12.40 6.45
N ILE A 179 -0.81 13.63 6.18
CA ILE A 179 -0.82 14.72 7.17
C ILE A 179 -1.71 14.41 8.37
N ASN A 180 -2.84 13.74 8.14
CA ASN A 180 -3.75 13.37 9.22
C ASN A 180 -3.12 12.35 10.19
N HIS A 181 -2.28 11.46 9.69
CA HIS A 181 -1.50 10.56 10.52
C HIS A 181 -0.44 11.32 11.31
N LEU A 182 0.36 12.12 10.63
CA LEU A 182 1.42 12.93 11.22
C LEU A 182 0.93 13.82 12.39
N GLU A 183 -0.26 14.39 12.27
CA GLU A 183 -0.82 15.26 13.33
C GLU A 183 -1.27 14.49 14.58
N ARG A 184 -1.41 13.17 14.50
CA ARG A 184 -1.84 12.31 15.61
C ARG A 184 -0.76 11.35 16.11
N ASP A 185 0.37 11.29 15.43
CA ASP A 185 1.45 10.37 15.74
C ASP A 185 2.19 10.85 17.00
N ASP A 186 2.03 10.14 18.09
CA ASP A 186 2.62 10.45 19.41
C ASP A 186 4.16 10.47 19.35
N ASP A 187 4.78 9.79 18.39
CA ASP A 187 6.22 9.82 18.20
C ASP A 187 6.74 11.23 17.87
N LEU A 188 5.88 12.10 17.34
CA LEU A 188 6.21 13.50 17.02
C LEU A 188 5.82 14.51 18.11
N ASP A 189 5.33 14.07 19.26
CA ASP A 189 4.91 14.98 20.35
C ASP A 189 6.02 15.92 20.78
N GLY A 190 7.27 15.44 20.76
CA GLY A 190 8.44 16.26 21.11
C GLY A 190 8.59 17.52 20.26
N ILE A 191 8.18 17.50 19.00
CA ILE A 191 8.31 18.61 18.07
C ILE A 191 7.00 19.34 17.76
N ARG A 192 5.85 18.76 18.12
CA ARG A 192 4.51 19.22 17.72
C ARG A 192 4.24 20.69 18.07
N ASP A 193 4.77 21.16 19.21
CA ASP A 193 4.60 22.52 19.67
C ASP A 193 5.64 23.52 19.15
N MET A 194 6.68 23.05 18.49
CA MET A 194 7.71 23.90 17.91
C MET A 194 7.16 24.76 16.77
N ILE A 195 7.66 25.99 16.67
CA ILE A 195 7.25 26.94 15.61
C ILE A 195 7.62 26.38 14.24
N GLU A 196 8.83 25.84 14.12
CA GLU A 196 9.37 25.25 12.89
C GLU A 196 8.53 24.07 12.38
N TYR A 197 8.00 23.23 13.29
CA TYR A 197 7.08 22.16 12.93
C TYR A 197 5.77 22.73 12.39
N LYS A 198 5.17 23.69 13.10
CA LYS A 198 3.89 24.30 12.71
C LYS A 198 4.00 25.01 11.35
N GLU A 199 5.08 25.72 11.12
CA GLU A 199 5.37 26.38 9.85
C GLU A 199 5.57 25.35 8.72
N LEU A 200 6.37 24.31 8.97
CA LEU A 200 6.65 23.25 8.01
C LEU A 200 5.36 22.53 7.59
N VAL A 201 4.57 22.05 8.55
CA VAL A 201 3.31 21.35 8.29
C VAL A 201 2.30 22.27 7.62
N GLY A 202 2.17 23.52 8.08
CA GLY A 202 1.30 24.53 7.48
C GLY A 202 1.62 24.76 6.00
N LYS A 203 2.91 24.94 5.67
CA LYS A 203 3.39 25.08 4.30
C LYS A 203 3.02 23.86 3.43
N TYR A 204 3.26 22.65 3.93
CA TYR A 204 2.97 21.45 3.16
C TYR A 204 1.48 21.17 3.00
N LYS A 205 0.65 21.47 4.01
CA LYS A 205 -0.81 21.49 3.86
C LYS A 205 -1.27 22.41 2.72
N GLN A 206 -0.67 23.59 2.63
CA GLN A 206 -0.96 24.53 1.57
C GLN A 206 -0.56 23.96 0.19
N ILE A 207 0.65 23.42 0.08
CA ILE A 207 1.14 22.77 -1.17
C ILE A 207 0.21 21.63 -1.61
N LEU A 208 -0.19 20.75 -0.68
CA LEU A 208 -1.10 19.65 -0.98
C LEU A 208 -2.47 20.16 -1.40
N LYS A 209 -2.98 21.21 -0.74
CA LYS A 209 -4.25 21.85 -1.11
C LYS A 209 -4.19 22.45 -2.51
N GLU A 210 -3.10 23.15 -2.84
CA GLU A 210 -2.87 23.74 -4.16
C GLU A 210 -2.73 22.64 -5.24
N LYS A 211 -2.00 21.57 -4.94
CA LYS A 211 -1.83 20.41 -5.82
C LYS A 211 -3.18 19.71 -6.08
N ASN A 212 -3.98 19.55 -5.03
CA ASN A 212 -5.32 18.97 -5.14
C ASN A 212 -6.28 19.93 -5.86
N ALA A 213 -6.14 21.25 -5.66
CA ALA A 213 -6.90 22.27 -6.39
C ALA A 213 -6.49 22.33 -7.87
N LEU A 214 -5.19 22.23 -8.18
CA LEU A 214 -4.71 22.15 -9.58
C LEU A 214 -5.16 20.85 -10.25
N ASN A 215 -5.15 19.74 -9.54
CA ASN A 215 -5.73 18.48 -10.04
C ASN A 215 -7.27 18.51 -10.11
N ALA A 216 -7.92 19.36 -9.29
CA ALA A 216 -9.35 19.62 -9.35
C ALA A 216 -9.67 20.69 -10.42
N ASP A 217 -8.80 21.69 -10.64
CA ASP A 217 -8.95 22.72 -11.67
C ASP A 217 -8.64 22.19 -13.08
N ASP A 218 -7.76 21.19 -13.20
CA ASP A 218 -7.64 20.40 -14.44
C ASP A 218 -8.88 19.51 -14.65
N SER A 219 -9.68 19.29 -13.61
CA SER A 219 -11.03 18.69 -13.68
C SER A 219 -12.18 19.72 -13.66
N THR A 220 -11.92 21.02 -13.40
CA THR A 220 -12.90 22.13 -13.33
C THR A 220 -12.64 23.27 -14.33
N SER A 221 -11.87 23.07 -15.42
CA SER A 221 -12.38 23.65 -16.64
C SER A 221 -13.79 23.07 -16.81
N GLU A 222 -14.79 23.83 -17.18
CA GLU A 222 -16.09 23.36 -17.66
C GLU A 222 -15.89 22.51 -18.93
N ALA A 223 -15.00 21.49 -18.88
CA ALA A 223 -14.99 20.42 -19.84
C ALA A 223 -16.33 19.74 -19.64
N GLU A 224 -17.22 19.87 -20.60
CA GLU A 224 -18.43 19.07 -20.64
C GLU A 224 -18.04 17.63 -20.34
N LEU A 225 -18.51 17.09 -19.20
CA LEU A 225 -18.28 15.69 -18.87
C LEU A 225 -19.16 14.86 -19.79
N GLU A 226 -18.57 13.86 -20.39
CA GLU A 226 -19.31 12.85 -21.13
C GLU A 226 -19.21 11.50 -20.44
N THR A 227 -20.22 10.68 -20.63
CA THR A 227 -20.23 9.32 -20.11
C THR A 227 -20.17 8.35 -21.27
N THR A 228 -19.08 7.55 -21.29
CA THR A 228 -18.92 6.46 -22.22
C THR A 228 -19.43 5.17 -21.58
N GLU A 229 -20.32 4.48 -22.28
CA GLU A 229 -20.85 3.18 -21.86
C GLU A 229 -20.09 2.05 -22.57
N ILE A 230 -19.46 1.21 -21.79
CA ILE A 230 -18.64 0.10 -22.28
C ILE A 230 -19.37 -1.21 -21.98
N PRO A 231 -19.84 -1.92 -22.99
CA PRO A 231 -20.56 -3.18 -22.77
C PRO A 231 -19.63 -4.25 -22.22
N PHE A 232 -20.16 -5.08 -21.32
CA PHE A 232 -19.46 -6.27 -20.84
C PHE A 232 -20.34 -7.53 -20.96
N ASN A 233 -19.67 -8.65 -21.12
CA ASN A 233 -20.28 -9.96 -21.07
C ASN A 233 -19.97 -10.63 -19.72
N LYS A 234 -20.89 -11.44 -19.19
CA LYS A 234 -20.64 -12.25 -18.00
C LYS A 234 -20.24 -13.68 -18.39
N SER A 235 -19.12 -14.13 -17.84
CA SER A 235 -18.72 -15.54 -17.86
C SER A 235 -18.62 -16.02 -16.41
N GLY A 236 -19.66 -16.70 -15.92
CA GLY A 236 -19.82 -16.94 -14.48
C GLY A 236 -19.96 -15.62 -13.70
N ASN A 237 -19.09 -15.40 -12.73
CA ASN A 237 -19.04 -14.16 -11.94
C ASN A 237 -18.08 -13.09 -12.53
N MET A 238 -17.40 -13.40 -13.63
CA MET A 238 -16.41 -12.50 -14.23
C MET A 238 -17.07 -11.60 -15.27
N MET A 239 -16.68 -10.32 -15.26
CA MET A 239 -17.06 -9.33 -16.28
C MET A 239 -15.97 -9.33 -17.35
N MET A 240 -16.34 -9.66 -18.59
CA MET A 240 -15.43 -9.66 -19.73
C MET A 240 -15.66 -8.42 -20.56
N ILE A 241 -14.61 -7.64 -20.76
CA ILE A 241 -14.62 -6.43 -21.59
C ILE A 241 -13.73 -6.65 -22.81
N GLU A 242 -14.23 -6.26 -23.97
CA GLU A 242 -13.43 -6.21 -25.19
C GLU A 242 -12.61 -4.93 -25.22
N CYS A 243 -11.30 -5.06 -25.43
CA CYS A 243 -10.41 -3.92 -25.66
C CYS A 243 -9.39 -4.24 -26.73
N THR A 244 -8.83 -3.19 -27.36
CA THR A 244 -7.69 -3.35 -28.27
C THR A 244 -6.43 -2.89 -27.60
N ILE A 245 -5.38 -3.72 -27.72
CA ILE A 245 -4.03 -3.37 -27.29
C ILE A 245 -3.13 -3.29 -28.51
N ASN A 246 -2.57 -2.12 -28.75
CA ASN A 246 -1.75 -1.84 -29.92
C ASN A 246 -2.44 -2.32 -31.22
N SER A 247 -3.76 -2.10 -31.32
CA SER A 247 -4.67 -2.53 -32.41
C SER A 247 -5.01 -4.04 -32.45
N LEU A 248 -4.58 -4.85 -31.48
CA LEU A 248 -4.97 -6.25 -31.34
C LEU A 248 -6.24 -6.35 -30.45
N PRO A 249 -7.39 -6.85 -30.94
CA PRO A 249 -8.55 -7.05 -30.11
C PRO A 249 -8.35 -8.24 -29.16
N LEU A 250 -8.60 -7.99 -27.87
CA LEU A 250 -8.47 -8.97 -26.79
C LEU A 250 -9.65 -8.83 -25.82
N HIS A 251 -9.94 -9.90 -25.08
CA HIS A 251 -10.95 -9.90 -24.04
C HIS A 251 -10.28 -9.94 -22.67
N PHE A 252 -10.58 -8.95 -21.84
CA PHE A 252 -10.04 -8.83 -20.50
C PHE A 252 -11.13 -9.03 -19.46
N ILE A 253 -10.75 -9.60 -18.33
CA ILE A 253 -11.57 -9.58 -17.12
C ILE A 253 -11.41 -8.21 -16.50
N PHE A 254 -12.52 -7.54 -16.25
CA PHE A 254 -12.57 -6.30 -15.47
C PHE A 254 -12.40 -6.68 -13.99
N ASP A 255 -11.21 -6.44 -13.45
CA ASP A 255 -10.84 -6.86 -12.10
C ASP A 255 -10.37 -5.66 -11.28
N THR A 256 -11.27 -5.17 -10.40
CA THR A 256 -10.96 -4.06 -9.49
C THR A 256 -9.98 -4.44 -8.37
N GLY A 257 -9.69 -5.72 -8.19
CA GLY A 257 -8.70 -6.23 -7.25
C GLY A 257 -7.28 -6.36 -7.82
N ALA A 258 -7.14 -6.30 -9.15
CA ALA A 258 -5.83 -6.33 -9.79
C ALA A 258 -5.19 -4.94 -9.76
N SER A 259 -3.91 -4.85 -9.35
CA SER A 259 -3.18 -3.58 -9.35
C SER A 259 -2.88 -3.09 -10.76
N ASP A 260 -2.49 -4.01 -11.65
CA ASP A 260 -2.03 -3.71 -13.00
C ASP A 260 -2.78 -4.50 -14.08
N VAL A 261 -2.52 -4.14 -15.33
CA VAL A 261 -2.90 -4.98 -16.46
C VAL A 261 -2.03 -6.23 -16.45
N SER A 262 -2.62 -7.41 -16.59
CA SER A 262 -1.88 -8.65 -16.76
C SER A 262 -2.18 -9.31 -18.10
N ILE A 263 -1.13 -9.82 -18.73
CA ILE A 263 -1.16 -10.53 -20.02
C ILE A 263 -0.43 -11.84 -19.84
N SER A 264 -0.94 -12.94 -20.40
CA SER A 264 -0.22 -14.21 -20.36
C SER A 264 1.03 -14.17 -21.24
N ASP A 265 1.95 -15.08 -20.97
CA ASP A 265 3.16 -15.23 -21.80
C ASP A 265 2.80 -15.71 -23.24
N VAL A 266 1.68 -16.37 -23.42
CA VAL A 266 1.18 -16.81 -24.73
C VAL A 266 0.77 -15.61 -25.58
N GLU A 267 -0.06 -14.73 -25.03
CA GLU A 267 -0.50 -13.50 -25.70
C GLU A 267 0.67 -12.56 -25.95
N ALA A 268 1.54 -12.36 -24.95
CA ALA A 268 2.72 -11.50 -25.10
C ALA A 268 3.65 -11.99 -26.22
N ASN A 269 3.91 -13.31 -26.29
CA ASN A 269 4.68 -13.91 -27.37
C ASN A 269 4.01 -13.79 -28.74
N PHE A 270 2.69 -13.97 -28.81
CA PHE A 270 1.92 -13.75 -30.01
C PHE A 270 2.02 -12.30 -30.48
N MET A 271 1.86 -11.34 -29.56
CA MET A 271 1.98 -9.91 -29.87
C MET A 271 3.37 -9.53 -30.38
N MET A 272 4.44 -10.07 -29.76
CA MET A 272 5.83 -9.87 -30.21
C MET A 272 6.06 -10.42 -31.62
N LYS A 273 5.59 -11.64 -31.90
CA LYS A 273 5.78 -12.28 -33.20
C LYS A 273 5.04 -11.57 -34.34
N ASN A 274 3.92 -10.93 -34.02
CA ASN A 274 3.06 -10.27 -35.03
C ASN A 274 3.23 -8.74 -35.03
N GLY A 275 4.21 -8.20 -34.30
CA GLY A 275 4.56 -6.78 -34.34
C GLY A 275 3.62 -5.85 -33.53
N TYR A 276 2.74 -6.42 -32.70
CA TYR A 276 1.91 -5.65 -31.76
C TYR A 276 2.70 -5.21 -30.51
N LEU A 277 3.82 -5.88 -30.20
CA LEU A 277 4.80 -5.49 -29.20
C LEU A 277 6.20 -5.55 -29.81
N HIS A 278 7.08 -4.67 -29.35
CA HIS A 278 8.46 -4.63 -29.78
C HIS A 278 9.40 -4.87 -28.59
N PRO A 279 10.64 -5.33 -28.80
CA PRO A 279 11.63 -5.49 -27.72
C PRO A 279 11.85 -4.23 -26.87
N ASN A 280 11.71 -3.05 -27.49
CA ASN A 280 11.83 -1.77 -26.79
C ASN A 280 10.64 -1.45 -25.86
N ASP A 281 9.55 -2.18 -25.96
CA ASP A 281 8.40 -2.04 -25.06
C ASP A 281 8.60 -2.83 -23.77
N VAL A 282 9.66 -3.63 -23.66
CA VAL A 282 10.04 -4.32 -22.43
C VAL A 282 10.74 -3.34 -21.49
N VAL A 283 10.11 -3.05 -20.37
CA VAL A 283 10.58 -2.06 -19.39
C VAL A 283 11.51 -2.70 -18.36
N GLY A 284 11.28 -3.97 -18.01
CA GLY A 284 12.08 -4.66 -17.02
C GLY A 284 11.43 -5.93 -16.49
N LYS A 285 11.83 -6.32 -15.28
CA LYS A 285 11.26 -7.43 -14.53
C LYS A 285 10.64 -6.91 -13.24
N ALA A 286 9.53 -7.50 -12.84
CA ALA A 286 8.93 -7.28 -11.55
C ALA A 286 8.62 -8.62 -10.88
N ARG A 287 8.62 -8.63 -9.56
CA ARG A 287 8.08 -9.73 -8.77
C ARG A 287 6.63 -9.41 -8.45
N TYR A 288 5.77 -10.37 -8.61
CA TYR A 288 4.37 -10.29 -8.25
C TYR A 288 3.98 -11.52 -7.46
N GLN A 289 3.04 -11.34 -6.55
CA GLN A 289 2.46 -12.43 -5.79
C GLN A 289 1.22 -12.91 -6.55
N THR A 290 1.19 -14.19 -6.85
CA THR A 290 0.02 -14.84 -7.45
C THR A 290 -1.05 -15.09 -6.39
N ALA A 291 -2.31 -15.27 -6.81
CA ALA A 291 -3.45 -15.50 -5.91
C ALA A 291 -3.29 -16.70 -4.96
N ASP A 292 -2.38 -17.62 -5.26
CA ASP A 292 -2.00 -18.76 -4.42
C ASP A 292 -0.87 -18.45 -3.42
N GLY A 293 -0.46 -17.15 -3.33
CA GLY A 293 0.57 -16.69 -2.42
C GLY A 293 2.02 -16.89 -2.91
N ASN A 294 2.22 -17.52 -4.06
CA ASN A 294 3.56 -17.73 -4.61
C ASN A 294 4.13 -16.44 -5.20
N ILE A 295 5.42 -16.19 -4.96
CA ILE A 295 6.14 -15.09 -5.62
C ILE A 295 6.68 -15.59 -6.96
N SER A 296 6.25 -14.93 -8.03
CA SER A 296 6.71 -15.18 -9.39
C SER A 296 7.42 -13.95 -9.96
N GLU A 297 8.40 -14.19 -10.79
CA GLU A 297 9.06 -13.15 -11.58
C GLU A 297 8.39 -13.03 -12.93
N GLY A 298 7.93 -11.83 -13.29
CA GLY A 298 7.35 -11.53 -14.60
C GLY A 298 8.10 -10.43 -15.31
N THR A 299 7.82 -10.31 -16.58
CA THR A 299 8.32 -9.23 -17.42
C THR A 299 7.33 -8.07 -17.39
N VAL A 300 7.81 -6.86 -17.17
CA VAL A 300 7.01 -5.64 -17.29
C VAL A 300 7.17 -5.09 -18.69
N ILE A 301 6.04 -4.82 -19.33
CA ILE A 301 5.97 -4.23 -20.66
C ILE A 301 5.18 -2.92 -20.63
N ASN A 302 5.45 -2.05 -21.60
CA ASN A 302 4.67 -0.85 -21.84
C ASN A 302 3.73 -1.06 -23.03
N LEU A 303 2.42 -0.94 -22.80
CA LEU A 303 1.42 -0.98 -23.85
C LEU A 303 1.18 0.42 -24.36
N LYS A 304 1.57 0.68 -25.61
CA LYS A 304 1.51 2.03 -26.21
C LYS A 304 0.10 2.56 -26.33
N HIS A 305 -0.82 1.70 -26.73
CA HIS A 305 -2.22 2.05 -26.95
C HIS A 305 -3.13 0.97 -26.36
N VAL A 306 -4.00 1.37 -25.44
CA VAL A 306 -5.06 0.53 -24.88
C VAL A 306 -6.38 1.25 -25.12
N ASN A 307 -7.27 0.66 -25.91
CA ASN A 307 -8.56 1.25 -26.23
C ASN A 307 -9.68 0.28 -25.78
N PHE A 308 -10.68 0.79 -25.09
CA PHE A 308 -11.89 0.07 -24.74
C PHE A 308 -13.08 1.01 -24.76
N GLY A 309 -14.10 0.64 -25.51
CA GLY A 309 -15.31 1.44 -25.68
C GLY A 309 -15.07 2.83 -26.30
N GLY A 310 -13.98 3.04 -27.03
CA GLY A 310 -13.60 4.34 -27.60
C GLY A 310 -12.72 5.20 -26.66
N LEU A 311 -12.50 4.76 -25.42
CA LEU A 311 -11.55 5.40 -24.51
C LEU A 311 -10.14 4.89 -24.79
N GLU A 312 -9.23 5.79 -25.08
CA GLU A 312 -7.84 5.45 -25.38
C GLU A 312 -6.91 5.91 -24.26
N LEU A 313 -6.10 4.97 -23.78
CA LEU A 313 -4.99 5.23 -22.88
C LEU A 313 -3.67 4.90 -23.59
N THR A 314 -2.66 5.72 -23.34
CA THR A 314 -1.31 5.50 -23.83
C THR A 314 -0.38 5.14 -22.67
N ASP A 315 0.69 4.42 -23.00
CA ASP A 315 1.77 4.09 -22.07
C ASP A 315 1.27 3.40 -20.78
N VAL A 316 0.49 2.34 -20.96
CA VAL A 316 -0.04 1.53 -19.87
C VAL A 316 0.96 0.43 -19.50
N LYS A 317 1.40 0.39 -18.25
CA LYS A 317 2.25 -0.70 -17.75
C LYS A 317 1.42 -1.97 -17.63
N ALA A 318 2.00 -3.09 -18.06
CA ALA A 318 1.41 -4.42 -17.91
C ALA A 318 2.47 -5.44 -17.49
N SER A 319 2.02 -6.43 -16.72
CA SER A 319 2.86 -7.55 -16.28
C SER A 319 2.58 -8.78 -17.13
N VAL A 320 3.63 -9.37 -17.69
CA VAL A 320 3.55 -10.65 -18.41
C VAL A 320 3.70 -11.79 -17.42
N VAL A 321 2.63 -12.55 -17.26
CA VAL A 321 2.53 -13.65 -16.30
C VAL A 321 2.92 -14.97 -16.95
N LYS A 322 3.86 -15.70 -16.35
CA LYS A 322 4.31 -17.02 -16.83
C LYS A 322 3.27 -18.11 -16.54
N SER A 323 2.13 -18.02 -17.19
CA SER A 323 1.10 -19.06 -17.10
C SER A 323 0.26 -19.06 -18.37
N GLN A 324 0.20 -20.20 -19.04
CA GLN A 324 -0.63 -20.40 -20.24
C GLN A 324 -2.14 -20.29 -19.99
N LYS A 325 -2.55 -20.29 -18.73
CA LYS A 325 -3.96 -20.21 -18.31
C LYS A 325 -4.26 -18.94 -17.51
N ALA A 326 -3.30 -18.02 -17.39
CA ALA A 326 -3.56 -16.77 -16.69
C ALA A 326 -4.60 -15.97 -17.47
N PRO A 327 -5.68 -15.51 -16.81
CA PRO A 327 -6.63 -14.63 -17.46
C PRO A 327 -5.97 -13.30 -17.77
N LEU A 328 -6.43 -12.65 -18.83
CA LEU A 328 -6.08 -11.26 -19.11
C LEU A 328 -6.88 -10.39 -18.14
N LEU A 329 -6.19 -9.60 -17.31
CA LEU A 329 -6.82 -8.76 -16.31
C LEU A 329 -6.62 -7.27 -16.63
N LEU A 330 -7.69 -6.51 -16.47
CA LEU A 330 -7.67 -5.05 -16.55
C LEU A 330 -7.78 -4.52 -15.11
N GLY A 331 -6.70 -3.95 -14.57
CA GLY A 331 -6.57 -3.58 -13.17
C GLY A 331 -6.61 -2.07 -12.89
N GLN A 332 -6.31 -1.71 -11.65
CA GLN A 332 -6.38 -0.34 -11.12
C GLN A 332 -5.52 0.67 -11.88
N SER A 333 -4.37 0.26 -12.44
CA SER A 333 -3.51 1.13 -13.26
C SER A 333 -4.22 1.72 -14.48
N VAL A 334 -5.28 1.07 -14.96
CA VAL A 334 -6.16 1.57 -16.01
C VAL A 334 -7.29 2.39 -15.42
N PHE A 335 -7.98 1.85 -14.40
CA PHE A 335 -9.18 2.48 -13.85
C PHE A 335 -8.90 3.85 -13.22
N GLY A 336 -7.77 3.99 -12.52
CA GLY A 336 -7.35 5.26 -11.92
C GLY A 336 -7.10 6.39 -12.92
N ARG A 337 -6.97 6.06 -14.22
CA ARG A 337 -6.74 7.04 -15.30
C ARG A 337 -8.00 7.41 -16.08
N LEU A 338 -9.13 6.78 -15.77
CA LEU A 338 -10.37 6.91 -16.58
C LEU A 338 -11.37 7.91 -16.01
N GLY A 339 -11.29 8.27 -14.73
CA GLY A 339 -12.27 9.07 -14.05
C GLY A 339 -13.28 8.25 -13.23
N LYS A 340 -14.52 8.71 -13.11
CA LYS A 340 -15.54 8.03 -12.30
C LYS A 340 -16.09 6.82 -13.06
N ILE A 341 -16.04 5.64 -12.39
CA ILE A 341 -16.52 4.38 -12.94
C ILE A 341 -17.76 3.93 -12.15
N GLU A 342 -18.82 3.59 -12.88
CA GLU A 342 -20.05 2.99 -12.36
C GLU A 342 -20.37 1.70 -13.14
N ILE A 343 -20.73 0.63 -12.43
CA ILE A 343 -21.06 -0.65 -13.05
C ILE A 343 -22.58 -0.82 -13.01
N ASP A 344 -23.21 -0.84 -14.18
CA ASP A 344 -24.61 -1.14 -14.33
C ASP A 344 -24.80 -2.62 -14.69
N ASN A 345 -25.07 -3.42 -13.68
CA ASN A 345 -25.27 -4.86 -13.86
C ASN A 345 -26.57 -5.24 -14.59
N ARG A 346 -27.54 -4.33 -14.62
CA ARG A 346 -28.82 -4.56 -15.30
C ARG A 346 -28.65 -4.37 -16.81
N GLU A 347 -28.05 -3.27 -17.19
CA GLU A 347 -27.78 -2.93 -18.58
C GLU A 347 -26.53 -3.61 -19.14
N LYS A 348 -25.71 -4.22 -18.23
CA LYS A 348 -24.42 -4.85 -18.55
C LYS A 348 -23.42 -3.89 -19.20
N VAL A 349 -23.32 -2.70 -18.64
CA VAL A 349 -22.37 -1.68 -19.08
C VAL A 349 -21.53 -1.16 -17.91
N VAL A 350 -20.29 -0.82 -18.20
CA VAL A 350 -19.44 0.01 -17.35
C VAL A 350 -19.56 1.44 -17.85
N LYS A 351 -20.05 2.34 -17.02
CA LYS A 351 -20.17 3.78 -17.31
C LYS A 351 -18.93 4.48 -16.82
N VAL A 352 -18.23 5.14 -17.72
CA VAL A 352 -17.03 5.91 -17.42
C VAL A 352 -17.31 7.38 -17.69
N THR A 353 -17.33 8.19 -16.64
CA THR A 353 -17.51 9.66 -16.76
C THR A 353 -16.11 10.30 -16.82
N HIS A 354 -15.82 10.96 -17.92
CA HIS A 354 -14.54 11.58 -18.22
C HIS A 354 -14.73 12.93 -18.92
N PRO A 355 -13.71 13.81 -18.93
CA PRO A 355 -13.76 15.05 -19.71
C PRO A 355 -13.95 14.73 -21.20
N LYS A 356 -14.82 15.51 -21.86
CA LYS A 356 -15.03 15.42 -23.30
C LYS A 356 -13.73 15.75 -24.02
N LYS A 357 -13.25 14.87 -24.88
CA LYS A 357 -12.08 15.16 -25.72
C LYS A 357 -12.42 16.29 -26.68
N GLN A 358 -11.61 17.38 -26.66
CA GLN A 358 -11.69 18.45 -27.64
C GLN A 358 -11.22 17.96 -29.01
#